data_6eef8da278d5985f0c40af1a7f086912
#
_entry.id   6eef8da278d5985f0c40af1a7f086912
#
_cell.length_a   1.000
_cell.length_b   1.000
_cell.length_c   1.000
_cell.angle_alpha   90.00
_cell.angle_beta   90.00
_cell.angle_gamma   90.00
#
_symmetry.space_group_name_H-M   'P 1'
#
loop_
_entity.id
_entity.type
_entity.pdbx_description
1 polymer ?
#
loop_
_entity_poly.entity_id
_entity_poly.type
_entity_poly.pdbx_seq_one_letter_code
_entity_poly.pdbx_strand_id
1 'polypeptide(L)'
;IIYEKFYISPVLFLVPLFVIFLIYKKVKAVPSLFLGVILGAVFALIFQTNLVIEVSDFKGETWISLFSGIMKSLYGSIKIETSNELVNELLSSDGMYGMMKTIWLVISAMIFGGVMEKAGFLNKISSFIIDKVNSTGSLVASTSGTCLFFNLTASDQYLSIVVPGKMYSKIYKE
;
A
#
# COMPACT_ATOMS: atom_id res chain seq x y z
N ILE A 1 -20.46 10.09 16.89
CA ILE A 1 -18.99 10.30 16.88
C ILE A 1 -18.48 10.49 15.45
N ILE A 2 -18.61 9.47 14.57
CA ILE A 2 -18.11 9.57 13.18
C ILE A 2 -18.99 10.52 12.37
N TYR A 3 -20.30 10.43 12.47
CA TYR A 3 -21.27 11.30 11.77
C TYR A 3 -21.21 12.78 12.16
N GLU A 4 -20.61 13.11 13.28
CA GLU A 4 -20.42 14.49 13.72
C GLU A 4 -19.26 15.19 12.99
N LYS A 5 -18.20 14.43 12.67
CA LYS A 5 -17.02 14.97 12.00
C LYS A 5 -17.03 14.74 10.48
N PHE A 6 -17.63 13.64 10.03
CA PHE A 6 -17.59 13.25 8.62
C PHE A 6 -18.99 13.31 7.99
N TYR A 7 -19.08 13.97 6.86
CA TYR A 7 -20.28 13.87 6.03
C TYR A 7 -20.27 12.54 5.26
N ILE A 8 -21.06 11.58 5.75
CA ILE A 8 -21.15 10.24 5.17
C ILE A 8 -22.34 10.20 4.20
N SER A 9 -22.06 10.13 2.92
CA SER A 9 -23.06 10.03 1.85
C SER A 9 -22.71 8.90 0.89
N PRO A 10 -23.69 8.16 0.34
CA PRO A 10 -23.45 7.17 -0.72
C PRO A 10 -22.72 7.73 -1.93
N VAL A 11 -22.81 9.03 -2.18
CA VAL A 11 -22.12 9.72 -3.28
C VAL A 11 -20.59 9.61 -3.15
N LEU A 12 -20.06 9.51 -1.93
CA LEU A 12 -18.61 9.35 -1.71
C LEU A 12 -18.06 8.02 -2.26
N PHE A 13 -18.90 6.98 -2.38
CA PHE A 13 -18.52 5.71 -3.02
C PHE A 13 -18.26 5.85 -4.52
N LEU A 14 -18.62 6.98 -5.12
CA LEU A 14 -18.35 7.25 -6.53
C LEU A 14 -16.85 7.32 -6.83
N VAL A 15 -16.04 7.77 -5.86
CA VAL A 15 -14.58 7.87 -5.98
C VAL A 15 -13.93 6.48 -6.14
N PRO A 16 -14.10 5.52 -5.21
CA PRO A 16 -13.54 4.18 -5.38
C PRO A 16 -14.15 3.43 -6.58
N LEU A 17 -15.43 3.60 -6.86
CA LEU A 17 -16.06 3.01 -8.06
C LEU A 17 -15.44 3.53 -9.35
N PHE A 18 -15.13 4.82 -9.42
CA PHE A 18 -14.41 5.40 -10.56
C PHE A 18 -13.03 4.79 -10.75
N VAL A 19 -12.26 4.60 -9.68
CA VAL A 19 -10.95 3.95 -9.75
C VAL A 19 -11.07 2.50 -10.23
N ILE A 20 -12.05 1.74 -9.70
CA ILE A 20 -12.34 0.37 -10.14
C ILE A 20 -12.71 0.34 -11.63
N PHE A 21 -13.52 1.28 -12.09
CA PHE A 21 -13.88 1.41 -13.49
C PHE A 21 -12.66 1.67 -14.39
N LEU A 22 -11.73 2.53 -13.97
CA LEU A 22 -10.47 2.76 -14.70
C LEU A 22 -9.61 1.49 -14.79
N ILE A 23 -9.52 0.73 -13.70
CA ILE A 23 -8.80 -0.54 -13.67
C ILE A 23 -9.47 -1.56 -14.59
N TYR A 24 -10.80 -1.64 -14.58
CA TYR A 24 -11.57 -2.48 -15.50
C TYR A 24 -11.32 -2.13 -16.97
N LYS A 25 -11.18 -0.84 -17.27
CA LYS A 25 -10.77 -0.33 -18.60
C LYS A 25 -9.30 -0.59 -18.94
N LYS A 26 -8.57 -1.34 -18.11
CA LYS A 26 -7.14 -1.67 -18.28
C LYS A 26 -6.21 -0.45 -18.32
N VAL A 27 -6.62 0.66 -17.73
CA VAL A 27 -5.73 1.80 -17.49
C VAL A 27 -4.66 1.37 -16.49
N LYS A 28 -3.41 1.80 -16.71
CA LYS A 28 -2.29 1.47 -15.82
C LYS A 28 -2.58 1.92 -14.39
N ALA A 29 -2.13 1.16 -13.38
CA ALA A 29 -2.44 1.40 -11.97
C ALA A 29 -2.06 2.81 -11.49
N VAL A 30 -0.85 3.31 -11.83
CA VAL A 30 -0.38 4.62 -11.38
C VAL A 30 -1.26 5.77 -11.86
N PRO A 31 -1.58 5.92 -13.18
CA PRO A 31 -2.54 6.93 -13.63
C PRO A 31 -3.93 6.79 -13.01
N SER A 32 -4.43 5.56 -12.84
CA SER A 32 -5.76 5.33 -12.25
C SER A 32 -5.83 5.81 -10.81
N LEU A 33 -4.80 5.50 -9.99
CA LEU A 33 -4.72 5.96 -8.62
C LEU A 33 -4.55 7.49 -8.54
N PHE A 34 -3.72 8.07 -9.41
CA PHE A 34 -3.53 9.52 -9.45
C PHE A 34 -4.82 10.28 -9.77
N LEU A 35 -5.59 9.80 -10.75
CA LEU A 35 -6.93 10.36 -11.05
C LEU A 35 -7.89 10.18 -9.88
N GLY A 36 -7.83 9.04 -9.19
CA GLY A 36 -8.60 8.79 -7.97
C GLY A 36 -8.28 9.77 -6.86
N VAL A 37 -7.00 10.09 -6.66
CA VAL A 37 -6.54 11.08 -5.68
C VAL A 37 -7.07 12.48 -6.01
N ILE A 38 -6.97 12.90 -7.27
CA ILE A 38 -7.51 14.21 -7.72
C ILE A 38 -9.02 14.26 -7.50
N LEU A 39 -9.75 13.22 -7.91
CA LEU A 39 -11.19 13.15 -7.72
C LEU A 39 -11.56 13.17 -6.23
N GLY A 40 -10.83 12.44 -5.39
CA GLY A 40 -10.98 12.45 -3.94
C GLY A 40 -10.76 13.82 -3.32
N ALA A 41 -9.73 14.55 -3.77
CA ALA A 41 -9.48 15.92 -3.33
C ALA A 41 -10.63 16.89 -3.70
N VAL A 42 -11.18 16.77 -4.91
CA VAL A 42 -12.35 17.55 -5.34
C VAL A 42 -13.57 17.23 -4.47
N PHE A 43 -13.82 15.94 -4.19
CA PHE A 43 -14.92 15.53 -3.31
C PHE A 43 -14.71 16.01 -1.86
N ALA A 44 -13.48 16.00 -1.36
CA ALA A 44 -13.17 16.54 -0.03
C ALA A 44 -13.46 18.04 0.06
N LEU A 45 -13.13 18.80 -0.99
CA LEU A 45 -13.46 20.24 -1.05
C LEU A 45 -14.97 20.52 -1.05
N ILE A 46 -15.76 19.68 -1.71
CA ILE A 46 -17.21 19.89 -1.84
C ILE A 46 -17.96 19.42 -0.59
N PHE A 47 -17.63 18.22 -0.08
CA PHE A 47 -18.41 17.56 0.96
C PHE A 47 -17.80 17.65 2.36
N GLN A 48 -16.48 17.94 2.48
CA GLN A 48 -15.75 17.90 3.77
C GLN A 48 -14.87 19.14 3.99
N THR A 49 -15.33 20.29 3.54
CA THR A 49 -14.61 21.56 3.63
C THR A 49 -14.11 21.85 5.05
N ASN A 50 -14.95 21.64 6.07
CA ASN A 50 -14.61 21.90 7.47
C ASN A 50 -13.46 21.00 7.95
N LEU A 51 -13.47 19.72 7.56
CA LEU A 51 -12.40 18.77 7.90
C LEU A 51 -11.09 19.12 7.22
N VAL A 52 -11.14 19.55 5.96
CA VAL A 52 -9.96 19.99 5.21
C VAL A 52 -9.31 21.21 5.89
N ILE A 53 -10.12 22.14 6.40
CA ILE A 53 -9.64 23.31 7.14
C ILE A 53 -9.10 22.88 8.52
N GLU A 54 -9.73 21.93 9.22
CA GLU A 54 -9.24 21.41 10.50
C GLU A 54 -7.86 20.76 10.37
N VAL A 55 -7.63 20.02 9.29
CA VAL A 55 -6.34 19.37 8.99
C VAL A 55 -5.27 20.36 8.55
N SER A 56 -5.65 21.54 8.05
CA SER A 56 -4.72 22.59 7.63
C SER A 56 -3.92 23.13 8.80
N ASP A 57 -2.62 23.33 8.60
CA ASP A 57 -1.76 24.02 9.59
C ASP A 57 -1.95 25.54 9.52
N PHE A 58 -2.57 26.03 8.47
CA PHE A 58 -2.75 27.46 8.22
C PHE A 58 -4.17 27.88 8.57
N LYS A 59 -4.29 28.77 9.58
CA LYS A 59 -5.55 29.36 10.00
C LYS A 59 -5.64 30.81 9.49
N GLY A 60 -5.73 30.98 8.19
CA GLY A 60 -5.83 32.26 7.50
C GLY A 60 -7.02 32.33 6.56
N GLU A 61 -6.79 32.93 5.39
CA GLU A 61 -7.81 33.01 4.35
C GLU A 61 -8.28 31.61 3.94
N THR A 62 -9.58 31.45 3.72
CA THR A 62 -10.26 30.16 3.46
C THR A 62 -9.60 29.38 2.29
N TRP A 63 -9.24 30.06 1.22
CA TRP A 63 -8.62 29.42 0.04
C TRP A 63 -7.23 28.85 0.35
N ILE A 64 -6.43 29.58 1.13
CA ILE A 64 -5.08 29.12 1.51
C ILE A 64 -5.18 27.96 2.47
N SER A 65 -6.14 28.00 3.41
CA SER A 65 -6.41 26.91 4.35
C SER A 65 -6.86 25.64 3.64
N LEU A 66 -7.74 25.74 2.62
CA LEU A 66 -8.20 24.61 1.82
C LEU A 66 -7.06 24.00 1.01
N PHE A 67 -6.29 24.82 0.34
CA PHE A 67 -5.13 24.35 -0.43
C PHE A 67 -4.09 23.68 0.49
N SER A 68 -3.77 24.30 1.61
CA SER A 68 -2.84 23.75 2.62
C SER A 68 -3.36 22.43 3.19
N GLY A 69 -4.65 22.33 3.52
CA GLY A 69 -5.27 21.12 4.03
C GLY A 69 -5.21 19.96 3.03
N ILE A 70 -5.50 20.22 1.74
CA ILE A 70 -5.37 19.20 0.69
C ILE A 70 -3.90 18.79 0.53
N MET A 71 -2.98 19.73 0.40
CA MET A 71 -1.56 19.42 0.28
C MET A 71 -1.08 18.58 1.47
N LYS A 72 -1.45 18.97 2.69
CA LYS A 72 -1.12 18.19 3.88
C LYS A 72 -1.73 16.80 3.85
N SER A 73 -2.95 16.65 3.34
CA SER A 73 -3.60 15.35 3.19
C SER A 73 -2.87 14.42 2.20
N LEU A 74 -2.21 15.00 1.20
CA LEU A 74 -1.49 14.24 0.18
C LEU A 74 -0.10 13.79 0.64
N TYR A 75 0.66 14.66 1.27
CA TYR A 75 2.05 14.34 1.63
C TYR A 75 2.35 14.30 3.12
N GLY A 76 1.56 15.00 3.94
CA GLY A 76 1.80 15.13 5.38
C GLY A 76 1.18 14.02 6.22
N SER A 77 1.52 14.01 7.49
CA SER A 77 0.84 13.18 8.47
C SER A 77 -0.47 13.84 8.91
N ILE A 78 -1.53 13.05 8.96
CA ILE A 78 -2.84 13.47 9.44
C ILE A 78 -3.17 12.68 10.70
N LYS A 79 -3.65 13.39 11.70
CA LYS A 79 -4.25 12.79 12.89
C LYS A 79 -5.58 13.50 13.16
N ILE A 80 -6.66 12.75 13.10
CA ILE A 80 -7.99 13.23 13.39
C ILE A 80 -8.38 12.67 14.75
N GLU A 81 -8.55 13.55 15.72
CA GLU A 81 -8.93 13.14 17.08
C GLU A 81 -10.44 12.99 17.18
N THR A 82 -10.85 11.83 17.65
CA THR A 82 -12.25 11.51 18.01
C THR A 82 -12.30 10.96 19.44
N SER A 83 -13.48 10.78 19.96
CA SER A 83 -13.67 10.22 21.32
C SER A 83 -13.32 8.73 21.44
N ASN A 84 -12.91 8.07 20.36
CA ASN A 84 -12.62 6.63 20.33
C ASN A 84 -11.21 6.39 19.80
N GLU A 85 -10.37 5.75 20.61
CA GLU A 85 -8.95 5.52 20.33
C GLU A 85 -8.73 4.60 19.10
N LEU A 86 -9.57 3.57 18.92
CA LEU A 86 -9.52 2.69 17.74
C LEU A 86 -9.85 3.46 16.45
N VAL A 87 -10.80 4.40 16.52
CA VAL A 87 -11.15 5.24 15.38
C VAL A 87 -10.01 6.22 15.08
N ASN A 88 -9.35 6.77 16.10
CA ASN A 88 -8.20 7.67 15.92
C ASN A 88 -7.04 6.96 15.21
N GLU A 89 -6.77 5.69 15.55
CA GLU A 89 -5.74 4.90 14.91
C GLU A 89 -6.06 4.66 13.42
N LEU A 90 -7.32 4.33 13.10
CA LEU A 90 -7.78 4.13 11.71
C LEU A 90 -7.77 5.43 10.88
N LEU A 91 -7.99 6.57 11.51
CA LEU A 91 -8.01 7.89 10.86
C LEU A 91 -6.64 8.57 10.86
N SER A 92 -5.62 7.94 11.43
CA SER A 92 -4.25 8.44 11.37
C SER A 92 -3.56 7.98 10.08
N SER A 93 -2.82 8.88 9.46
CA SER A 93 -1.97 8.57 8.30
C SER A 93 -0.63 9.28 8.43
N ASP A 94 0.45 8.54 8.26
CA ASP A 94 1.80 9.10 8.22
C ASP A 94 2.12 9.75 6.86
N GLY A 95 1.17 9.75 5.92
CA GLY A 95 1.31 10.34 4.59
C GLY A 95 2.47 9.77 3.80
N MET A 96 3.08 10.60 2.95
CA MET A 96 4.22 10.21 2.13
C MET A 96 5.45 9.82 2.98
N TYR A 97 5.62 10.43 4.15
CA TYR A 97 6.72 10.09 5.06
C TYR A 97 6.62 8.64 5.58
N GLY A 98 5.41 8.17 5.86
CA GLY A 98 5.16 6.76 6.19
C GLY A 98 5.57 5.82 5.05
N MET A 99 5.31 6.21 3.80
CA MET A 99 5.74 5.45 2.61
C MET A 99 7.26 5.36 2.46
N MET A 100 8.03 6.33 2.94
CA MET A 100 9.50 6.26 2.94
C MET A 100 10.03 5.08 3.75
N LYS A 101 9.39 4.72 4.87
CA LYS A 101 9.74 3.53 5.65
C LYS A 101 9.57 2.25 4.82
N THR A 102 8.47 2.17 4.06
CA THR A 102 8.19 1.04 3.16
C THR A 102 9.21 0.96 2.02
N ILE A 103 9.57 2.10 1.40
CA ILE A 103 10.60 2.15 0.35
C ILE A 103 11.94 1.68 0.91
N TRP A 104 12.34 2.13 2.09
CA TRP A 104 13.58 1.72 2.75
C TRP A 104 13.60 0.21 3.04
N LEU A 105 12.47 -0.32 3.50
CA LEU A 105 12.31 -1.76 3.72
C LEU A 105 12.45 -2.55 2.42
N VAL A 106 11.82 -2.11 1.33
CA VAL A 106 11.93 -2.74 0.01
C VAL A 106 13.38 -2.73 -0.49
N ILE A 107 14.07 -1.60 -0.39
CA ILE A 107 15.48 -1.50 -0.78
C ILE A 107 16.35 -2.46 0.05
N SER A 108 16.16 -2.49 1.37
CA SER A 108 16.90 -3.40 2.27
C SER A 108 16.64 -4.87 1.93
N ALA A 109 15.38 -5.24 1.66
CA ALA A 109 14.99 -6.58 1.23
C ALA A 109 15.62 -6.96 -0.12
N MET A 110 15.69 -6.02 -1.07
CA MET A 110 16.33 -6.24 -2.37
C MET A 110 17.84 -6.44 -2.24
N ILE A 111 18.51 -5.65 -1.39
CA ILE A 111 19.95 -5.82 -1.09
C ILE A 111 20.18 -7.17 -0.43
N PHE A 112 19.42 -7.51 0.61
CA PHE A 112 19.51 -8.80 1.30
C PHE A 112 19.30 -9.97 0.32
N GLY A 113 18.23 -9.94 -0.47
CA GLY A 113 17.95 -10.95 -1.47
C GLY A 113 19.07 -11.08 -2.51
N GLY A 114 19.66 -9.96 -2.96
CA GLY A 114 20.80 -9.95 -3.88
C GLY A 114 22.07 -10.57 -3.27
N VAL A 115 22.37 -10.28 -2.02
CA VAL A 115 23.51 -10.88 -1.29
C VAL A 115 23.31 -12.39 -1.13
N MET A 116 22.12 -12.82 -0.70
CA MET A 116 21.76 -14.23 -0.54
C MET A 116 21.86 -15.01 -1.87
N GLU A 117 21.46 -14.38 -2.98
CA GLU A 117 21.57 -14.97 -4.32
C GLU A 117 23.04 -15.13 -4.74
N LYS A 118 23.84 -14.07 -4.60
CA LYS A 118 25.27 -14.08 -4.94
C LYS A 118 26.07 -15.03 -4.07
N ALA A 119 25.76 -15.12 -2.79
CA ALA A 119 26.37 -16.07 -1.85
C ALA A 119 25.98 -17.54 -2.10
N GLY A 120 25.03 -17.80 -3.02
CA GLY A 120 24.58 -19.15 -3.36
C GLY A 120 23.60 -19.77 -2.36
N PHE A 121 23.22 -19.06 -1.31
CA PHE A 121 22.27 -19.57 -0.31
C PHE A 121 20.90 -19.89 -0.94
N LEU A 122 20.39 -19.00 -1.80
CA LEU A 122 19.12 -19.23 -2.47
C LEU A 122 19.17 -20.45 -3.40
N ASN A 123 20.29 -20.65 -4.11
CA ASN A 123 20.49 -21.83 -4.96
C ASN A 123 20.52 -23.12 -4.11
N LYS A 124 21.16 -23.10 -2.96
CA LYS A 124 21.22 -24.25 -2.05
C LYS A 124 19.85 -24.63 -1.49
N ILE A 125 19.08 -23.63 -1.07
CA ILE A 125 17.70 -23.86 -0.59
C ILE A 125 16.81 -24.33 -1.74
N SER A 126 16.92 -23.70 -2.91
CA SER A 126 16.14 -24.09 -4.08
C SER A 126 16.43 -25.53 -4.52
N SER A 127 17.72 -25.96 -4.60
CA SER A 127 18.06 -27.33 -4.97
C SER A 127 17.46 -28.35 -4.00
N PHE A 128 17.47 -28.08 -2.69
CA PHE A 128 16.87 -28.97 -1.71
C PHE A 128 15.35 -29.14 -1.91
N ILE A 129 14.66 -28.09 -2.39
CA ILE A 129 13.24 -28.14 -2.68
C ILE A 129 13.00 -28.86 -4.03
N ILE A 130 13.82 -28.57 -5.04
CA ILE A 130 13.72 -29.18 -6.38
C ILE A 130 13.85 -30.69 -6.29
N ASP A 131 14.80 -31.21 -5.53
CA ASP A 131 15.01 -32.66 -5.34
C ASP A 131 13.77 -33.39 -4.82
N LYS A 132 12.82 -32.67 -4.24
CA LYS A 132 11.54 -33.19 -3.73
C LYS A 132 10.35 -32.91 -4.64
N VAL A 133 10.52 -32.11 -5.67
CA VAL A 133 9.47 -31.70 -6.60
C VAL A 133 9.50 -32.58 -7.83
N ASN A 134 8.51 -33.48 -7.96
CA ASN A 134 8.41 -34.44 -9.06
C ASN A 134 7.35 -34.08 -10.12
N SER A 135 6.66 -32.96 -9.96
CA SER A 135 5.61 -32.51 -10.89
C SER A 135 5.39 -31.00 -10.83
N THR A 136 4.80 -30.44 -11.88
CA THR A 136 4.39 -29.03 -11.94
C THR A 136 3.47 -28.65 -10.77
N GLY A 137 2.57 -29.55 -10.38
CA GLY A 137 1.67 -29.33 -9.24
C GLY A 137 2.42 -29.20 -7.93
N SER A 138 3.43 -30.07 -7.68
CA SER A 138 4.24 -29.98 -6.47
C SER A 138 5.14 -28.74 -6.46
N LEU A 139 5.59 -28.25 -7.62
CA LEU A 139 6.32 -26.98 -7.75
C LEU A 139 5.47 -25.79 -7.34
N VAL A 140 4.25 -25.71 -7.86
CA VAL A 140 3.30 -24.65 -7.52
C VAL A 140 2.95 -24.70 -6.01
N ALA A 141 2.70 -25.91 -5.46
CA ALA A 141 2.43 -26.08 -4.05
C ALA A 141 3.60 -25.65 -3.17
N SER A 142 4.85 -26.01 -3.54
CA SER A 142 6.06 -25.59 -2.81
C SER A 142 6.25 -24.08 -2.86
N THR A 143 6.05 -23.45 -4.01
CA THR A 143 6.14 -22.00 -4.17
C THR A 143 5.09 -21.30 -3.30
N SER A 144 3.83 -21.73 -3.37
CA SER A 144 2.75 -21.16 -2.57
C SER A 144 2.97 -21.36 -1.07
N GLY A 145 3.43 -22.54 -0.67
CA GLY A 145 3.77 -22.83 0.73
C GLY A 145 4.91 -21.95 1.25
N THR A 146 5.93 -21.70 0.44
CA THR A 146 7.03 -20.80 0.77
C THR A 146 6.57 -19.35 0.90
N CYS A 147 5.71 -18.88 -0.01
CA CYS A 147 5.11 -17.53 0.08
C CYS A 147 4.27 -17.39 1.36
N LEU A 148 3.44 -18.38 1.69
CA LEU A 148 2.64 -18.38 2.92
C LEU A 148 3.53 -18.39 4.16
N PHE A 149 4.58 -19.21 4.17
CA PHE A 149 5.53 -19.28 5.28
C PHE A 149 6.19 -17.91 5.53
N PHE A 150 6.69 -17.25 4.49
CA PHE A 150 7.29 -15.92 4.64
C PHE A 150 6.25 -14.87 5.03
N ASN A 151 5.02 -14.95 4.53
CA ASN A 151 3.97 -14.02 4.91
C ASN A 151 3.59 -14.13 6.40
N LEU A 152 3.53 -15.36 6.92
CA LEU A 152 3.23 -15.61 8.34
C LEU A 152 4.41 -15.25 9.27
N THR A 153 5.64 -15.52 8.85
CA THR A 153 6.83 -15.35 9.70
C THR A 153 7.41 -13.94 9.64
N ALA A 154 7.43 -13.32 8.46
CA ALA A 154 8.03 -12.00 8.26
C ALA A 154 7.02 -10.85 8.45
N SER A 155 5.72 -11.14 8.49
CA SER A 155 4.65 -10.14 8.55
C SER A 155 4.75 -9.03 7.49
N ASP A 156 5.49 -9.30 6.41
CA ASP A 156 5.78 -8.36 5.32
C ASP A 156 5.50 -9.01 3.97
N GLN A 157 4.56 -8.40 3.23
CA GLN A 157 4.14 -8.90 1.93
C GLN A 157 5.24 -8.78 0.85
N TYR A 158 6.16 -7.81 0.96
CA TYR A 158 7.24 -7.65 -0.02
C TYR A 158 8.27 -8.78 0.10
N LEU A 159 8.67 -9.13 1.32
CA LEU A 159 9.56 -10.27 1.57
C LEU A 159 8.93 -11.59 1.11
N SER A 160 7.65 -11.78 1.35
CA SER A 160 6.93 -12.99 0.95
C SER A 160 6.78 -13.17 -0.56
N ILE A 161 6.95 -12.10 -1.35
CA ILE A 161 6.92 -12.14 -2.81
C ILE A 161 8.33 -12.17 -3.39
N VAL A 162 9.21 -11.27 -2.94
CA VAL A 162 10.54 -11.08 -3.53
C VAL A 162 11.46 -12.27 -3.30
N VAL A 163 11.47 -12.83 -2.09
CA VAL A 163 12.36 -13.94 -1.76
C VAL A 163 11.96 -15.22 -2.50
N PRO A 164 10.71 -15.71 -2.42
CA PRO A 164 10.27 -16.86 -3.22
C PRO A 164 10.40 -16.62 -4.73
N GLY A 165 10.04 -15.40 -5.20
CA GLY A 165 10.20 -15.05 -6.61
C GLY A 165 11.62 -15.23 -7.12
N LYS A 166 12.63 -14.84 -6.36
CA LYS A 166 14.04 -15.07 -6.69
C LYS A 166 14.45 -16.53 -6.57
N MET A 167 13.97 -17.24 -5.55
CA MET A 167 14.29 -18.66 -5.35
C MET A 167 13.81 -19.52 -6.51
N TYR A 168 12.57 -19.35 -6.92
CA TYR A 168 11.92 -20.21 -7.92
C TYR A 168 12.06 -19.72 -9.37
N SER A 169 12.53 -18.49 -9.61
CA SER A 169 12.60 -17.89 -10.95
C SER A 169 13.38 -18.69 -11.98
N LYS A 170 14.41 -19.41 -11.55
CA LYS A 170 15.22 -20.26 -12.45
C LYS A 170 14.50 -21.56 -12.79
N ILE A 171 13.78 -22.14 -11.83
CA ILE A 171 13.07 -23.42 -11.97
C ILE A 171 11.87 -23.29 -12.92
N TYR A 172 11.16 -22.17 -12.89
CA TYR A 172 10.06 -21.92 -13.81
C TYR A 172 10.49 -21.59 -15.25
N LYS A 173 11.81 -21.45 -15.49
CA LYS A 173 12.36 -21.21 -16.84
C LYS A 173 12.89 -22.49 -17.51
N GLU A 174 13.11 -23.54 -16.75
CA GLU A 174 13.46 -24.88 -17.21
C GLU A 174 12.19 -25.72 -17.44
#